data_025905bfda8ee3c6f4d06269eed8b549
#
_entry.id   025905bfda8ee3c6f4d06269eed8b549
#
_cell.length_a   1.000
_cell.length_b   1.000
_cell.length_c   1.000
_cell.angle_alpha   90.00
_cell.angle_beta   90.00
_cell.angle_gamma   90.00
#
_symmetry.space_group_name_H-M   'P 1'
#
loop_
_entity.id
_entity.type
_entity.pdbx_description
1 polymer ?
#
loop_
_entity_poly.entity_id
_entity_poly.type
_entity_poly.pdbx_seq_one_letter_code
_entity_poly.pdbx_strand_id
1 'polypeptide(L)'
;MVKAPTFKRSATTRGDQAPTSANSVETAADGPVSAERAGGSSQNASTLRADGESRNLDGGSQNSSVKRTEMSVGSNGTNKRPRILGLDIARGLAILGMIYLHLGHPLWQTKVILSGLPAALFAVIAGVTMMLIWTNASARADAHKAPTMQTIAKLAARGALITLIGLALLPAGGEIQVVLVVLGATMLATAWVPPLPTAAKVALLLIATAAATWRYAPLELPLPYPHLAWVAYILAGMILFDVYVGKDGTGAGGVTKITTAIACVAAAIGFYLRFQTDLPGWARATGHTGVLGEIVLSIAVAAIVLHLSLIVGRRVRAANPLVALGSMALTVYILHVLSALWWQTHVSLHSDMWAAAFIAAFLAFAWAWKKLAAGPARKLFAGQGPAERCVAQVVRLIAGERGARA
;
A
#
# COMPACT_ATOMS: atom_id res chain seq x y z
N MET A 1 36.08 31.96 2.42
CA MET A 1 35.69 33.38 2.57
C MET A 1 34.93 33.78 1.31
N VAL A 2 33.60 33.69 1.31
CA VAL A 2 32.73 34.23 0.24
C VAL A 2 31.56 34.90 0.95
N LYS A 3 31.39 36.19 0.67
CA LYS A 3 30.43 37.12 1.29
C LYS A 3 28.97 36.73 0.99
N ALA A 4 28.14 36.82 2.02
CA ALA A 4 26.70 36.77 1.93
C ALA A 4 26.13 38.07 1.33
N PRO A 5 25.01 38.02 0.55
CA PRO A 5 24.29 39.22 0.14
C PRO A 5 23.26 39.62 1.18
N THR A 6 23.35 40.86 1.60
CA THR A 6 22.39 41.60 2.44
C THR A 6 21.10 41.90 1.68
N PHE A 7 19.97 41.48 2.22
CA PHE A 7 18.66 41.85 1.72
C PHE A 7 18.15 43.10 2.45
N LYS A 8 17.92 44.20 1.70
CA LYS A 8 17.29 45.43 2.15
C LYS A 8 15.77 45.21 2.31
N ARG A 9 15.27 45.48 3.52
CA ARG A 9 13.85 45.71 3.78
C ARG A 9 13.43 47.06 3.19
N SER A 10 12.36 47.02 2.38
CA SER A 10 11.60 48.21 2.00
C SER A 10 10.25 48.16 2.72
N ALA A 11 9.99 49.18 3.53
CA ALA A 11 8.73 49.44 4.18
C ALA A 11 7.97 50.45 3.35
N THR A 12 6.67 50.22 3.10
CA THR A 12 5.75 51.26 2.65
C THR A 12 4.33 50.95 3.14
N THR A 13 3.92 51.65 4.17
CA THR A 13 2.72 52.45 4.46
C THR A 13 1.34 51.99 3.92
N ARG A 14 0.55 51.59 4.80
CA ARG A 14 -0.79 52.03 5.30
C ARG A 14 -1.68 52.83 4.35
N GLY A 15 -2.90 52.35 4.11
CA GLY A 15 -4.02 53.08 3.55
C GLY A 15 -5.31 52.42 3.99
N ASP A 16 -5.96 53.01 5.00
CA ASP A 16 -7.31 52.76 5.48
C ASP A 16 -8.37 52.95 4.40
N GLN A 17 -9.41 52.12 4.38
CA GLN A 17 -10.81 52.53 4.28
C GLN A 17 -11.74 51.31 4.29
N ALA A 18 -12.54 51.24 5.32
CA ALA A 18 -13.89 50.67 5.35
C ALA A 18 -14.86 51.91 5.57
N PRO A 19 -16.20 51.79 5.62
CA PRO A 19 -17.11 50.69 5.36
C PRO A 19 -18.37 51.14 4.52
N THR A 20 -19.36 50.30 4.35
CA THR A 20 -20.83 50.50 4.45
C THR A 20 -21.57 49.49 3.61
N SER A 21 -22.38 48.73 4.19
CA SER A 21 -23.83 48.67 4.53
C SER A 21 -24.66 48.00 3.45
N ALA A 22 -25.25 46.87 3.78
CA ALA A 22 -26.63 46.62 4.21
C ALA A 22 -27.66 46.61 3.09
N ASN A 23 -28.39 45.53 3.00
CA ASN A 23 -29.84 45.31 2.94
C ASN A 23 -30.06 43.88 2.39
N SER A 24 -30.59 42.95 3.19
CA SER A 24 -31.92 42.70 3.74
C SER A 24 -33.06 42.54 2.74
N VAL A 25 -33.88 41.48 3.05
CA VAL A 25 -35.32 41.31 2.73
C VAL A 25 -35.56 40.53 1.42
N GLU A 26 -36.40 39.50 1.29
CA GLU A 26 -37.50 38.92 2.10
C GLU A 26 -37.98 37.66 1.37
N THR A 27 -38.34 36.65 2.11
CA THR A 27 -39.58 35.90 2.23
C THR A 27 -40.41 35.50 0.99
N ALA A 28 -40.80 34.28 0.96
CA ALA A 28 -42.12 33.63 0.99
C ALA A 28 -42.05 32.27 0.35
N ALA A 29 -42.26 31.15 1.03
CA ALA A 29 -43.49 30.52 1.43
C ALA A 29 -44.37 30.12 0.25
N ASP A 30 -44.56 28.83 0.00
CA ASP A 30 -45.78 28.08 0.18
C ASP A 30 -45.62 26.63 -0.29
N GLY A 31 -46.06 25.67 0.51
CA GLY A 31 -46.33 24.30 0.16
C GLY A 31 -47.77 24.14 -0.27
N PRO A 32 -48.43 22.99 -0.02
CA PRO A 32 -48.19 21.62 -0.46
C PRO A 32 -49.41 21.07 -1.25
N VAL A 33 -49.31 19.87 -1.85
CA VAL A 33 -50.49 19.00 -2.19
C VAL A 33 -49.93 17.60 -2.50
N SER A 34 -50.12 16.61 -1.71
CA SER A 34 -51.18 15.65 -1.49
C SER A 34 -51.49 14.66 -2.63
N ALA A 35 -51.24 13.37 -2.30
CA ALA A 35 -52.08 12.19 -2.45
C ALA A 35 -52.36 11.72 -3.89
N GLU A 36 -52.28 10.42 -4.17
CA GLU A 36 -53.18 9.30 -3.92
C GLU A 36 -52.62 8.06 -4.61
N ARG A 37 -52.47 6.94 -3.93
CA ARG A 37 -53.32 5.74 -3.89
C ARG A 37 -53.56 4.98 -5.22
N ALA A 38 -53.23 3.76 -5.19
CA ALA A 38 -53.92 2.51 -5.46
C ALA A 38 -52.97 1.52 -6.12
N GLY A 39 -52.75 0.31 -5.72
CA GLY A 39 -53.68 -0.73 -5.21
C GLY A 39 -53.72 -1.86 -6.24
N GLY A 40 -53.45 -3.11 -5.85
CA GLY A 40 -53.68 -4.27 -6.71
C GLY A 40 -52.68 -5.39 -6.48
N SER A 41 -52.89 -6.18 -5.61
CA SER A 41 -53.12 -7.57 -5.27
C SER A 41 -53.51 -8.52 -6.42
N SER A 42 -52.88 -9.69 -6.44
CA SER A 42 -53.41 -11.08 -6.52
C SER A 42 -52.27 -12.01 -6.86
N GLN A 43 -51.89 -12.96 -6.01
CA GLN A 43 -52.44 -14.29 -5.78
C GLN A 43 -52.66 -15.12 -7.06
N ASN A 44 -51.89 -16.20 -7.14
CA ASN A 44 -52.36 -17.62 -7.26
C ASN A 44 -51.13 -18.50 -7.47
N ALA A 45 -50.87 -19.35 -6.69
CA ALA A 45 -51.11 -20.73 -6.28
C ALA A 45 -51.64 -21.67 -7.41
N SER A 46 -50.89 -22.73 -7.68
CA SER A 46 -51.33 -24.10 -7.86
C SER A 46 -50.17 -25.04 -8.15
N THR A 47 -49.82 -25.84 -7.25
CA THR A 47 -49.80 -27.30 -7.15
C THR A 47 -50.14 -28.07 -8.41
N LEU A 48 -49.27 -28.99 -8.83
CA LEU A 48 -49.66 -30.31 -9.35
C LEU A 48 -48.53 -31.33 -9.07
N ARG A 49 -48.95 -32.34 -8.31
CA ARG A 49 -48.34 -33.66 -8.15
C ARG A 49 -48.60 -34.50 -9.41
N ALA A 50 -47.72 -35.39 -9.75
CA ALA A 50 -48.04 -36.66 -10.38
C ALA A 50 -46.92 -37.67 -10.10
N ASP A 51 -47.40 -38.76 -9.59
CA ASP A 51 -46.75 -40.01 -9.23
C ASP A 51 -46.44 -40.88 -10.49
N GLY A 52 -45.66 -41.92 -10.27
CA GLY A 52 -45.56 -43.10 -11.13
C GLY A 52 -44.11 -43.38 -11.55
N GLU A 53 -43.54 -44.44 -11.42
CA GLU A 53 -43.82 -45.83 -11.19
C GLU A 53 -42.51 -46.60 -11.37
N SER A 54 -42.28 -47.51 -10.51
CA SER A 54 -41.16 -48.46 -10.48
C SER A 54 -41.20 -49.43 -11.68
N ARG A 55 -40.00 -49.70 -12.23
CA ARG A 55 -39.74 -51.00 -12.87
C ARG A 55 -38.35 -51.51 -12.54
N ASN A 56 -38.32 -52.58 -11.77
CA ASN A 56 -37.25 -53.55 -11.68
C ASN A 56 -37.06 -54.24 -13.01
N LEU A 57 -35.86 -54.45 -13.44
CA LEU A 57 -35.44 -55.67 -14.20
C LEU A 57 -34.01 -56.02 -13.83
N ASP A 58 -33.88 -57.27 -13.46
CA ASP A 58 -32.70 -58.06 -13.14
C ASP A 58 -31.68 -58.16 -14.30
N GLY A 59 -30.45 -58.44 -13.95
CA GLY A 59 -29.59 -59.29 -14.73
C GLY A 59 -28.17 -58.79 -15.03
N GLY A 60 -27.16 -59.37 -14.45
CA GLY A 60 -25.84 -59.40 -15.06
C GLY A 60 -24.65 -59.11 -14.12
N SER A 61 -24.30 -60.10 -13.38
CA SER A 61 -22.99 -60.27 -12.75
C SER A 61 -21.84 -60.05 -13.75
N GLN A 62 -20.97 -59.07 -13.52
CA GLN A 62 -19.56 -59.20 -13.88
C GLN A 62 -18.68 -58.49 -12.86
N ASN A 63 -17.93 -59.32 -12.18
CA ASN A 63 -16.87 -59.08 -11.25
C ASN A 63 -15.73 -58.32 -11.94
N SER A 64 -15.53 -57.05 -11.66
CA SER A 64 -14.24 -56.39 -11.89
C SER A 64 -13.83 -55.66 -10.60
N SER A 65 -12.91 -56.30 -9.91
CA SER A 65 -12.21 -55.77 -8.75
C SER A 65 -11.48 -54.47 -9.11
N VAL A 66 -12.14 -53.34 -8.99
CA VAL A 66 -11.47 -52.04 -8.97
C VAL A 66 -10.84 -51.91 -7.60
N LYS A 67 -9.54 -52.04 -7.54
CA LYS A 67 -8.70 -51.67 -6.41
C LYS A 67 -9.00 -50.23 -6.03
N ARG A 68 -9.85 -50.05 -5.03
CA ARG A 68 -10.06 -48.76 -4.33
C ARG A 68 -8.77 -48.46 -3.61
N THR A 69 -7.88 -47.71 -4.24
CA THR A 69 -6.78 -47.08 -3.56
C THR A 69 -7.40 -46.08 -2.57
N GLU A 70 -7.47 -46.47 -1.34
CA GLU A 70 -7.76 -45.58 -0.21
C GLU A 70 -6.64 -44.55 -0.21
N MET A 71 -6.89 -43.41 -0.86
CA MET A 71 -6.10 -42.20 -0.63
C MET A 71 -6.39 -41.75 0.78
N SER A 72 -5.47 -42.09 1.67
CA SER A 72 -5.34 -41.59 3.01
C SER A 72 -5.51 -40.06 3.00
N VAL A 73 -6.70 -39.60 3.39
CA VAL A 73 -6.94 -38.21 3.73
C VAL A 73 -6.30 -37.96 5.09
N GLY A 74 -5.00 -37.81 5.08
CA GLY A 74 -4.17 -37.44 6.22
C GLY A 74 -3.33 -36.22 5.86
N SER A 75 -3.93 -35.04 5.76
CA SER A 75 -3.17 -33.81 5.92
C SER A 75 -4.06 -32.70 6.50
N ASN A 76 -3.96 -32.52 7.79
CA ASN A 76 -4.20 -31.27 8.47
C ASN A 76 -3.22 -30.21 7.94
N GLY A 77 -3.26 -29.95 6.64
CA GLY A 77 -2.57 -28.87 5.96
C GLY A 77 -3.33 -27.59 6.23
N THR A 78 -2.84 -26.77 7.16
CA THR A 78 -3.24 -25.37 7.26
C THR A 78 -3.18 -24.76 5.87
N ASN A 79 -4.32 -24.44 5.31
CA ASN A 79 -4.48 -23.90 3.95
C ASN A 79 -3.93 -22.47 3.91
N LYS A 80 -2.59 -22.33 3.98
CA LYS A 80 -1.89 -21.05 3.86
C LYS A 80 -1.94 -20.65 2.39
N ARG A 81 -2.66 -19.59 2.07
CA ARG A 81 -2.62 -19.00 0.72
C ARG A 81 -1.16 -18.80 0.30
N PRO A 82 -0.83 -19.12 -0.97
CA PRO A 82 0.53 -18.95 -1.48
C PRO A 82 0.96 -17.49 -1.38
N ARG A 83 2.25 -17.26 -1.11
CA ARG A 83 2.84 -15.93 -1.01
C ARG A 83 2.81 -15.23 -2.37
N ILE A 84 2.36 -13.98 -2.41
CA ILE A 84 2.31 -13.16 -3.63
C ILE A 84 3.69 -12.54 -3.86
N LEU A 85 4.53 -13.20 -4.66
CA LEU A 85 5.92 -12.79 -4.93
C LEU A 85 6.00 -11.42 -5.60
N GLY A 86 4.98 -11.04 -6.36
CA GLY A 86 4.91 -9.71 -7.00
C GLY A 86 4.90 -8.55 -6.00
N LEU A 87 4.29 -8.71 -4.82
CA LEU A 87 4.34 -7.69 -3.78
C LEU A 87 5.75 -7.54 -3.19
N ASP A 88 6.49 -8.64 -3.10
CA ASP A 88 7.88 -8.58 -2.65
C ASP A 88 8.77 -7.92 -3.69
N ILE A 89 8.55 -8.18 -5.01
CA ILE A 89 9.24 -7.47 -6.09
C ILE A 89 8.99 -5.97 -6.01
N ALA A 90 7.73 -5.54 -5.88
CA ALA A 90 7.40 -4.12 -5.81
C ALA A 90 8.03 -3.43 -4.60
N ARG A 91 8.06 -4.09 -3.41
CA ARG A 91 8.78 -3.58 -2.23
C ARG A 91 10.28 -3.50 -2.48
N GLY A 92 10.86 -4.51 -3.11
CA GLY A 92 12.28 -4.52 -3.47
C GLY A 92 12.64 -3.35 -4.38
N LEU A 93 11.84 -3.09 -5.42
CA LEU A 93 12.02 -1.94 -6.32
C LEU A 93 11.92 -0.60 -5.58
N ALA A 94 10.95 -0.45 -4.67
CA ALA A 94 10.82 0.75 -3.86
C ALA A 94 12.07 1.01 -3.01
N ILE A 95 12.61 -0.02 -2.35
CA ILE A 95 13.82 0.10 -1.53
C ILE A 95 15.04 0.41 -2.39
N LEU A 96 15.22 -0.26 -3.52
CA LEU A 96 16.34 0.01 -4.44
C LEU A 96 16.29 1.45 -4.95
N GLY A 97 15.10 1.95 -5.29
CA GLY A 97 14.91 3.34 -5.69
C GLY A 97 15.27 4.34 -4.57
N MET A 98 14.92 4.03 -3.31
CA MET A 98 15.30 4.87 -2.16
C MET A 98 16.82 4.84 -1.93
N ILE A 99 17.45 3.66 -1.96
CA ILE A 99 18.90 3.53 -1.80
C ILE A 99 19.63 4.34 -2.88
N TYR A 100 19.20 4.21 -4.13
CA TYR A 100 19.82 4.95 -5.24
C TYR A 100 19.69 6.47 -5.08
N LEU A 101 18.52 6.98 -4.67
CA LEU A 101 18.32 8.41 -4.46
C LEU A 101 19.11 8.98 -3.29
N HIS A 102 19.39 8.17 -2.26
CA HIS A 102 20.11 8.60 -1.06
C HIS A 102 21.63 8.47 -1.19
N LEU A 103 22.12 7.47 -1.91
CA LEU A 103 23.55 7.15 -1.95
C LEU A 103 24.20 7.41 -3.31
N GLY A 104 23.41 7.46 -4.39
CA GLY A 104 23.87 7.71 -5.74
C GLY A 104 24.09 9.20 -6.04
N HIS A 105 24.65 9.44 -7.21
CA HIS A 105 24.75 10.75 -7.83
C HIS A 105 23.89 10.81 -9.09
N PRO A 106 22.53 10.70 -8.96
CA PRO A 106 21.66 10.63 -10.12
C PRO A 106 21.75 11.92 -10.95
N LEU A 107 21.76 11.77 -12.26
CA LEU A 107 21.56 12.87 -13.18
C LEU A 107 20.34 13.68 -12.77
N TRP A 108 20.35 14.99 -13.00
CA TRP A 108 19.23 15.88 -12.61
C TRP A 108 17.88 15.34 -13.08
N GLN A 109 17.79 14.89 -14.33
CA GLN A 109 16.56 14.34 -14.89
C GLN A 109 16.09 13.10 -14.10
N THR A 110 17.01 12.19 -13.78
CA THR A 110 16.71 10.98 -13.00
C THR A 110 16.23 11.32 -11.60
N LYS A 111 16.88 12.30 -10.95
CA LYS A 111 16.49 12.80 -9.63
C LYS A 111 15.08 13.40 -9.69
N VAL A 112 14.80 14.23 -10.70
CA VAL A 112 13.47 14.80 -10.90
C VAL A 112 12.43 13.70 -11.14
N ILE A 113 12.69 12.72 -12.02
CA ILE A 113 11.77 11.61 -12.32
C ILE A 113 11.47 10.78 -11.08
N LEU A 114 12.48 10.38 -10.32
CA LEU A 114 12.31 9.45 -9.21
C LEU A 114 11.88 10.10 -7.88
N SER A 115 12.02 11.43 -7.75
CA SER A 115 11.72 12.14 -6.50
C SER A 115 10.31 11.81 -5.99
N GLY A 116 10.21 11.34 -4.72
CA GLY A 116 8.96 10.96 -4.07
C GLY A 116 8.38 9.60 -4.47
N LEU A 117 8.63 9.11 -5.70
CA LEU A 117 7.98 7.92 -6.24
C LEU A 117 8.29 6.62 -5.49
N PRO A 118 9.55 6.29 -5.10
CA PRO A 118 9.84 5.08 -4.34
C PRO A 118 9.17 5.07 -2.97
N ALA A 119 9.12 6.21 -2.29
CA ALA A 119 8.48 6.36 -1.00
C ALA A 119 6.95 6.23 -1.10
N ALA A 120 6.33 6.85 -2.10
CA ALA A 120 4.90 6.71 -2.38
C ALA A 120 4.52 5.27 -2.76
N LEU A 121 5.33 4.60 -3.59
CA LEU A 121 5.16 3.18 -3.92
C LEU A 121 5.17 2.32 -2.65
N PHE A 122 6.09 2.60 -1.73
CA PHE A 122 6.19 1.88 -0.46
C PHE A 122 4.92 2.06 0.40
N ALA A 123 4.35 3.27 0.45
CA ALA A 123 3.09 3.56 1.15
C ALA A 123 1.88 2.87 0.48
N VAL A 124 1.79 2.90 -0.84
CA VAL A 124 0.75 2.17 -1.60
C VAL A 124 0.82 0.67 -1.31
N ILE A 125 2.02 0.06 -1.32
CA ILE A 125 2.18 -1.36 -1.01
C ILE A 125 1.84 -1.66 0.46
N ALA A 126 2.06 -0.73 1.38
CA ALA A 126 1.61 -0.88 2.75
C ALA A 126 0.08 -0.98 2.83
N GLY A 127 -0.66 -0.15 2.09
CA GLY A 127 -2.12 -0.23 1.96
C GLY A 127 -2.59 -1.59 1.38
N VAL A 128 -1.95 -2.06 0.29
CA VAL A 128 -2.17 -3.41 -0.26
C VAL A 128 -1.95 -4.49 0.79
N THR A 129 -0.90 -4.35 1.60
CA THR A 129 -0.56 -5.32 2.66
C THR A 129 -1.59 -5.33 3.79
N MET A 130 -2.12 -4.16 4.17
CA MET A 130 -3.19 -4.06 5.17
C MET A 130 -4.44 -4.80 4.70
N MET A 131 -4.84 -4.64 3.44
CA MET A 131 -5.94 -5.39 2.85
C MET A 131 -5.67 -6.89 2.79
N LEU A 132 -4.46 -7.31 2.45
CA LEU A 132 -4.07 -8.72 2.43
C LEU A 132 -4.17 -9.35 3.84
N ILE A 133 -3.75 -8.63 4.87
CA ILE A 133 -3.87 -9.08 6.27
C ILE A 133 -5.36 -9.20 6.64
N TRP A 134 -6.15 -8.19 6.29
CA TRP A 134 -7.59 -8.17 6.55
C TRP A 134 -8.31 -9.34 5.88
N THR A 135 -8.14 -9.53 4.57
CA THR A 135 -8.82 -10.60 3.82
C THR A 135 -8.39 -12.00 4.26
N ASN A 136 -7.11 -12.18 4.62
CA ASN A 136 -6.64 -13.45 5.17
C ASN A 136 -7.18 -13.73 6.59
N ALA A 137 -7.42 -12.70 7.39
CA ALA A 137 -8.06 -12.84 8.70
C ALA A 137 -9.54 -13.17 8.54
N SER A 138 -10.25 -12.47 7.66
CA SER A 138 -11.67 -12.72 7.37
C SER A 138 -11.90 -14.14 6.84
N ALA A 139 -11.07 -14.61 5.91
CA ALA A 139 -11.19 -15.97 5.36
C ALA A 139 -10.98 -17.10 6.39
N ARG A 140 -10.30 -16.82 7.52
CA ARG A 140 -10.14 -17.77 8.62
C ARG A 140 -11.29 -17.70 9.63
N ALA A 141 -11.98 -16.57 9.66
CA ALA A 141 -13.03 -16.30 10.63
C ALA A 141 -14.40 -16.87 10.25
N ASP A 142 -14.60 -17.24 8.98
CA ASP A 142 -15.86 -17.78 8.47
C ASP A 142 -16.30 -19.10 9.15
N ALA A 143 -15.41 -19.70 9.95
CA ALA A 143 -15.76 -20.88 10.77
C ALA A 143 -16.36 -20.53 12.14
N HIS A 144 -15.97 -19.40 12.80
CA HIS A 144 -16.49 -18.99 14.12
C HIS A 144 -16.23 -17.50 14.40
N LYS A 145 -17.19 -16.61 14.13
CA LYS A 145 -17.23 -15.16 14.44
C LYS A 145 -15.99 -14.35 14.04
N ALA A 146 -16.16 -13.50 13.04
CA ALA A 146 -15.11 -12.61 12.54
C ALA A 146 -14.54 -11.70 13.66
N PRO A 147 -13.25 -11.80 14.01
CA PRO A 147 -12.65 -10.90 14.98
C PRO A 147 -12.26 -9.58 14.31
N THR A 148 -13.25 -8.80 13.85
CA THR A 148 -13.04 -7.52 13.17
C THR A 148 -12.15 -6.59 14.00
N MET A 149 -12.50 -6.40 15.28
CA MET A 149 -11.75 -5.54 16.21
C MET A 149 -10.34 -6.06 16.47
N GLN A 150 -10.17 -7.38 16.59
CA GLN A 150 -8.84 -7.96 16.78
C GLN A 150 -7.94 -7.75 15.57
N THR A 151 -8.48 -7.83 14.35
CA THR A 151 -7.70 -7.57 13.13
C THR A 151 -7.35 -6.11 13.00
N ILE A 152 -8.27 -5.19 13.30
CA ILE A 152 -8.01 -3.75 13.36
C ILE A 152 -6.90 -3.46 14.38
N ALA A 153 -6.99 -4.04 15.59
CA ALA A 153 -5.95 -3.89 16.62
C ALA A 153 -4.57 -4.40 16.17
N LYS A 154 -4.52 -5.51 15.41
CA LYS A 154 -3.26 -6.00 14.81
C LYS A 154 -2.67 -5.02 13.79
N LEU A 155 -3.51 -4.44 12.94
CA LEU A 155 -3.09 -3.44 11.96
C LEU A 155 -2.60 -2.17 12.65
N ALA A 156 -3.33 -1.70 13.66
CA ALA A 156 -2.97 -0.55 14.46
C ALA A 156 -1.65 -0.77 15.23
N ALA A 157 -1.50 -1.91 15.90
CA ALA A 157 -0.27 -2.28 16.60
C ALA A 157 0.94 -2.35 15.65
N ARG A 158 0.74 -2.87 14.43
CA ARG A 158 1.78 -2.89 13.40
C ARG A 158 2.18 -1.48 12.98
N GLY A 159 1.21 -0.59 12.74
CA GLY A 159 1.47 0.82 12.44
C GLY A 159 2.23 1.51 13.57
N ALA A 160 1.77 1.35 14.82
CA ALA A 160 2.43 1.90 16.00
C ALA A 160 3.88 1.42 16.15
N LEU A 161 4.15 0.12 15.99
CA LEU A 161 5.50 -0.43 16.06
C LEU A 161 6.41 0.10 14.95
N ILE A 162 5.91 0.24 13.72
CA ILE A 162 6.68 0.84 12.62
C ILE A 162 6.99 2.30 12.92
N THR A 163 6.04 3.07 13.50
CA THR A 163 6.28 4.44 13.95
C THR A 163 7.37 4.49 15.02
N LEU A 164 7.31 3.61 16.04
CA LEU A 164 8.32 3.56 17.11
C LEU A 164 9.71 3.21 16.58
N ILE A 165 9.80 2.25 15.65
CA ILE A 165 11.06 1.93 14.97
C ILE A 165 11.56 3.15 14.19
N GLY A 166 10.68 3.85 13.49
CA GLY A 166 11.00 5.08 12.77
C GLY A 166 11.54 6.17 13.70
N LEU A 167 10.87 6.40 14.85
CA LEU A 167 11.32 7.37 15.85
C LEU A 167 12.70 6.99 16.43
N ALA A 168 12.93 5.70 16.69
CA ALA A 168 14.24 5.23 17.17
C ALA A 168 15.35 5.39 16.12
N LEU A 169 15.02 5.45 14.83
CA LEU A 169 15.97 5.67 13.75
C LEU A 169 16.21 7.15 13.43
N LEU A 170 15.40 8.09 13.93
CA LEU A 170 15.59 9.53 13.65
C LEU A 170 17.02 10.03 13.94
N PRO A 171 17.63 9.70 15.09
CA PRO A 171 19.00 10.14 15.37
C PRO A 171 20.04 9.59 14.38
N ALA A 172 19.75 8.44 13.77
CA ALA A 172 20.60 7.77 12.79
C ALA A 172 20.34 8.21 11.35
N GLY A 173 19.31 9.02 11.10
CA GLY A 173 18.92 9.42 9.75
C GLY A 173 19.98 10.28 9.05
N GLY A 174 20.61 11.21 9.78
CA GLY A 174 21.53 12.17 9.17
C GLY A 174 20.85 12.96 8.05
N GLU A 175 21.36 12.85 6.83
CA GLU A 175 20.76 13.44 5.62
C GLU A 175 19.56 12.63 5.10
N ILE A 176 19.39 11.38 5.55
CA ILE A 176 18.29 10.50 5.13
C ILE A 176 17.07 10.79 5.99
N GLN A 177 16.00 11.23 5.35
CA GLN A 177 14.73 11.42 6.03
C GLN A 177 14.05 10.07 6.31
N VAL A 178 13.81 9.79 7.61
CA VAL A 178 13.25 8.51 8.05
C VAL A 178 11.76 8.43 7.75
N VAL A 179 11.41 7.75 6.68
CA VAL A 179 10.03 7.59 6.19
C VAL A 179 9.14 6.72 7.09
N LEU A 180 9.73 5.85 7.92
CA LEU A 180 8.96 4.91 8.76
C LEU A 180 8.04 5.59 9.76
N VAL A 181 8.39 6.80 10.23
CA VAL A 181 7.54 7.55 11.16
C VAL A 181 6.19 7.87 10.53
N VAL A 182 6.21 8.51 9.35
CA VAL A 182 4.97 8.87 8.65
C VAL A 182 4.23 7.65 8.13
N LEU A 183 4.95 6.64 7.63
CA LEU A 183 4.37 5.40 7.15
C LEU A 183 3.60 4.67 8.27
N GLY A 184 4.24 4.49 9.42
CA GLY A 184 3.62 3.82 10.56
C GLY A 184 2.45 4.59 11.14
N ALA A 185 2.60 5.92 11.30
CA ALA A 185 1.53 6.80 11.78
C ALA A 185 0.30 6.79 10.86
N THR A 186 0.50 6.82 9.54
CA THR A 186 -0.61 6.74 8.58
C THR A 186 -1.23 5.34 8.51
N MET A 187 -0.44 4.26 8.66
CA MET A 187 -0.99 2.90 8.83
C MET A 187 -1.85 2.79 10.08
N LEU A 188 -1.40 3.37 11.21
CA LEU A 188 -2.17 3.41 12.46
C LEU A 188 -3.48 4.18 12.28
N ALA A 189 -3.42 5.38 11.69
CA ALA A 189 -4.58 6.22 11.44
C ALA A 189 -5.62 5.58 10.50
N THR A 190 -5.18 4.72 9.57
CA THR A 190 -6.05 4.05 8.58
C THR A 190 -6.35 2.59 8.92
N ALA A 191 -5.96 2.09 10.10
CA ALA A 191 -6.13 0.69 10.49
C ALA A 191 -7.60 0.21 10.50
N TRP A 192 -8.55 1.12 10.69
CA TRP A 192 -9.99 0.87 10.71
C TRP A 192 -10.66 0.86 9.33
N VAL A 193 -9.95 1.27 8.27
CA VAL A 193 -10.49 1.43 6.90
C VAL A 193 -10.69 0.09 6.15
N PRO A 194 -9.86 -0.97 6.32
CA PRO A 194 -9.98 -2.20 5.55
C PRO A 194 -11.39 -2.83 5.50
N PRO A 195 -12.22 -2.83 6.57
CA PRO A 195 -13.58 -3.40 6.54
C PRO A 195 -14.58 -2.60 5.70
N LEU A 196 -14.26 -1.35 5.35
CA LEU A 196 -15.18 -0.50 4.60
C LEU A 196 -15.36 -0.98 3.15
N PRO A 197 -16.53 -0.71 2.54
CA PRO A 197 -16.73 -0.96 1.12
C PRO A 197 -15.81 -0.10 0.25
N THR A 198 -15.49 -0.57 -0.95
CA THR A 198 -14.56 0.11 -1.87
C THR A 198 -15.01 1.55 -2.18
N ALA A 199 -16.33 1.79 -2.30
CA ALA A 199 -16.86 3.14 -2.50
C ALA A 199 -16.50 4.11 -1.35
N ALA A 200 -16.56 3.65 -0.09
CA ALA A 200 -16.14 4.47 1.06
C ALA A 200 -14.63 4.72 1.05
N LYS A 201 -13.81 3.74 0.67
CA LYS A 201 -12.36 3.92 0.50
C LYS A 201 -12.05 4.96 -0.59
N VAL A 202 -12.79 4.93 -1.70
CA VAL A 202 -12.67 5.94 -2.78
C VAL A 202 -13.06 7.32 -2.28
N ALA A 203 -14.17 7.45 -1.55
CA ALA A 203 -14.58 8.72 -0.97
C ALA A 203 -13.50 9.27 -0.01
N LEU A 204 -12.95 8.43 0.87
CA LEU A 204 -11.86 8.81 1.77
C LEU A 204 -10.59 9.22 1.00
N LEU A 205 -10.24 8.53 -0.08
CA LEU A 205 -9.13 8.88 -0.95
C LEU A 205 -9.32 10.28 -1.56
N LEU A 206 -10.51 10.56 -2.08
CA LEU A 206 -10.82 11.88 -2.66
C LEU A 206 -10.77 12.98 -1.60
N ILE A 207 -11.34 12.74 -0.41
CA ILE A 207 -11.29 13.67 0.72
C ILE A 207 -9.84 13.93 1.15
N ALA A 208 -9.04 12.86 1.32
CA ALA A 208 -7.63 12.99 1.72
C ALA A 208 -6.82 13.76 0.67
N THR A 209 -7.06 13.49 -0.62
CA THR A 209 -6.40 14.19 -1.74
C THR A 209 -6.81 15.67 -1.79
N ALA A 210 -8.09 15.97 -1.64
CA ALA A 210 -8.59 17.34 -1.61
C ALA A 210 -8.03 18.11 -0.41
N ALA A 211 -8.06 17.50 0.80
CA ALA A 211 -7.52 18.10 2.02
C ALA A 211 -6.00 18.32 1.92
N ALA A 212 -5.26 17.36 1.34
CA ALA A 212 -3.82 17.49 1.10
C ALA A 212 -3.54 18.65 0.14
N THR A 213 -4.25 18.70 -0.96
CA THR A 213 -4.10 19.75 -1.97
C THR A 213 -4.42 21.13 -1.39
N TRP A 214 -5.55 21.25 -0.70
CA TRP A 214 -5.94 22.51 -0.03
C TRP A 214 -4.89 22.96 0.98
N ARG A 215 -4.34 22.03 1.78
CA ARG A 215 -3.36 22.34 2.83
C ARG A 215 -1.99 22.70 2.28
N TYR A 216 -1.56 22.04 1.20
CA TYR A 216 -0.16 22.10 0.72
C TYR A 216 0.02 22.92 -0.57
N ALA A 217 -1.01 23.14 -1.37
CA ALA A 217 -0.89 23.92 -2.61
C ALA A 217 -0.38 25.36 -2.40
N PRO A 218 -0.73 26.07 -1.29
CA PRO A 218 -0.18 27.39 -1.02
C PRO A 218 1.29 27.38 -0.60
N LEU A 219 1.84 26.21 -0.23
CA LEU A 219 3.24 26.11 0.19
C LEU A 219 4.13 26.02 -1.04
N GLU A 220 5.10 26.90 -1.13
CA GLU A 220 6.02 26.93 -2.27
C GLU A 220 7.17 25.92 -2.14
N LEU A 221 7.45 25.47 -0.92
CA LEU A 221 8.55 24.56 -0.63
C LEU A 221 8.05 23.12 -0.44
N PRO A 222 8.78 22.12 -0.98
CA PRO A 222 8.47 20.73 -0.72
C PRO A 222 8.63 20.39 0.77
N LEU A 223 7.68 19.62 1.30
CA LEU A 223 7.73 19.12 2.66
C LEU A 223 8.43 17.76 2.69
N PRO A 224 9.16 17.41 3.77
CA PRO A 224 9.78 16.10 3.86
C PRO A 224 8.79 14.97 3.60
N TYR A 225 7.63 15.01 4.30
CA TYR A 225 6.57 14.01 4.16
C TYR A 225 5.20 14.66 4.42
N PRO A 226 4.46 15.07 3.38
CA PRO A 226 3.13 15.66 3.52
C PRO A 226 2.10 14.61 3.99
N HIS A 227 1.79 14.56 5.27
CA HIS A 227 1.05 13.47 5.95
C HIS A 227 -0.28 13.11 5.29
N LEU A 228 -1.06 14.10 4.82
CA LEU A 228 -2.35 13.86 4.17
C LEU A 228 -2.19 13.14 2.83
N ALA A 229 -1.13 13.42 2.07
CA ALA A 229 -0.81 12.68 0.85
C ALA A 229 -0.45 11.22 1.17
N TRP A 230 0.20 10.95 2.30
CA TRP A 230 0.52 9.58 2.73
C TRP A 230 -0.74 8.79 3.08
N VAL A 231 -1.73 9.42 3.69
CA VAL A 231 -3.06 8.82 3.87
C VAL A 231 -3.66 8.46 2.50
N ALA A 232 -3.61 9.36 1.52
CA ALA A 232 -4.09 9.08 0.17
C ALA A 232 -3.36 7.90 -0.48
N TYR A 233 -2.03 7.78 -0.34
CA TYR A 233 -1.26 6.65 -0.88
C TYR A 233 -1.66 5.31 -0.25
N ILE A 234 -1.87 5.25 1.06
CA ILE A 234 -2.33 4.01 1.73
C ILE A 234 -3.74 3.64 1.28
N LEU A 235 -4.66 4.61 1.21
CA LEU A 235 -6.02 4.38 0.72
C LEU A 235 -6.03 3.89 -0.73
N ALA A 236 -5.22 4.51 -1.59
CA ALA A 236 -5.03 4.05 -2.97
C ALA A 236 -4.54 2.60 -3.01
N GLY A 237 -3.59 2.24 -2.14
CA GLY A 237 -3.11 0.86 -2.01
C GLY A 237 -4.21 -0.13 -1.62
N MET A 238 -5.10 0.27 -0.71
CA MET A 238 -6.26 -0.57 -0.35
C MET A 238 -7.21 -0.78 -1.52
N ILE A 239 -7.45 0.26 -2.34
CA ILE A 239 -8.29 0.18 -3.54
C ILE A 239 -7.61 -0.68 -4.62
N LEU A 240 -6.31 -0.46 -4.85
CA LEU A 240 -5.53 -1.25 -5.81
C LEU A 240 -5.43 -2.73 -5.44
N PHE A 241 -5.53 -3.07 -4.14
CA PHE A 241 -5.68 -4.47 -3.72
C PHE A 241 -6.97 -5.06 -4.29
N ASP A 242 -8.10 -4.36 -4.17
CA ASP A 242 -9.39 -4.85 -4.68
C ASP A 242 -9.34 -5.03 -6.21
N VAL A 243 -8.62 -4.16 -6.94
CA VAL A 243 -8.50 -4.19 -8.41
C VAL A 243 -7.50 -5.25 -8.90
N TYR A 244 -6.30 -5.32 -8.33
CA TYR A 244 -5.19 -6.12 -8.88
C TYR A 244 -4.99 -7.46 -8.20
N VAL A 245 -5.35 -7.59 -6.94
CA VAL A 245 -5.18 -8.83 -6.17
C VAL A 245 -6.51 -9.53 -5.96
N GLY A 246 -7.54 -8.78 -5.53
CA GLY A 246 -8.90 -9.29 -5.32
C GLY A 246 -8.99 -10.43 -4.33
N LYS A 247 -10.18 -11.03 -4.23
CA LYS A 247 -10.42 -12.21 -3.38
C LYS A 247 -9.71 -13.46 -3.93
N ASP A 248 -9.53 -13.54 -5.22
CA ASP A 248 -9.02 -14.74 -5.92
C ASP A 248 -7.54 -14.66 -6.32
N GLY A 249 -6.87 -13.55 -6.03
CA GLY A 249 -5.43 -13.35 -6.32
C GLY A 249 -5.07 -13.32 -7.82
N THR A 250 -6.07 -13.32 -8.70
CA THR A 250 -5.83 -13.49 -10.15
C THR A 250 -5.56 -12.19 -10.89
N GLY A 251 -6.12 -11.05 -10.46
CA GLY A 251 -5.86 -9.73 -11.05
C GLY A 251 -5.90 -9.65 -12.59
N ALA A 252 -6.63 -10.57 -13.25
CA ALA A 252 -6.58 -10.72 -14.70
C ALA A 252 -7.81 -10.14 -15.43
N GLY A 253 -8.73 -9.52 -14.71
CA GLY A 253 -10.00 -9.06 -15.26
C GLY A 253 -9.89 -7.80 -16.13
N GLY A 254 -10.96 -7.48 -16.84
CA GLY A 254 -11.07 -6.26 -17.66
C GLY A 254 -10.82 -4.99 -16.88
N VAL A 255 -11.32 -4.91 -15.63
CA VAL A 255 -11.10 -3.78 -14.71
C VAL A 255 -9.60 -3.54 -14.46
N THR A 256 -8.80 -4.59 -14.28
CA THR A 256 -7.35 -4.48 -14.12
C THR A 256 -6.68 -3.80 -15.32
N LYS A 257 -7.06 -4.20 -16.55
CA LYS A 257 -6.50 -3.62 -17.79
C LYS A 257 -6.88 -2.16 -17.95
N ILE A 258 -8.15 -1.83 -17.71
CA ILE A 258 -8.65 -0.45 -17.79
C ILE A 258 -7.95 0.43 -16.75
N THR A 259 -7.88 -0.02 -15.51
CA THR A 259 -7.19 0.74 -14.43
C THR A 259 -5.73 0.98 -14.79
N THR A 260 -5.04 -0.03 -15.34
CA THR A 260 -3.63 0.13 -15.75
C THR A 260 -3.50 1.09 -16.93
N ALA A 261 -4.40 1.04 -17.91
CA ALA A 261 -4.39 1.98 -19.04
C ALA A 261 -4.60 3.43 -18.56
N ILE A 262 -5.57 3.66 -17.67
CA ILE A 262 -5.78 4.96 -17.02
C ILE A 262 -4.53 5.40 -16.25
N ALA A 263 -3.90 4.50 -15.51
CA ALA A 263 -2.67 4.79 -14.79
C ALA A 263 -1.52 5.17 -15.74
N CYS A 264 -1.38 4.51 -16.88
CA CYS A 264 -0.38 4.86 -17.89
C CYS A 264 -0.60 6.29 -18.45
N VAL A 265 -1.85 6.65 -18.76
CA VAL A 265 -2.19 8.00 -19.24
C VAL A 265 -1.93 9.03 -18.13
N ALA A 266 -2.38 8.77 -16.90
CA ALA A 266 -2.16 9.67 -15.77
C ALA A 266 -0.66 9.84 -15.45
N ALA A 267 0.13 8.77 -15.53
CA ALA A 267 1.58 8.84 -15.36
C ALA A 267 2.25 9.67 -16.46
N ALA A 268 1.86 9.50 -17.74
CA ALA A 268 2.39 10.28 -18.85
C ALA A 268 2.11 11.77 -18.66
N ILE A 269 0.87 12.13 -18.32
CA ILE A 269 0.48 13.51 -18.02
C ILE A 269 1.27 14.04 -16.81
N GLY A 270 1.34 13.27 -15.73
CA GLY A 270 2.04 13.67 -14.51
C GLY A 270 3.55 13.86 -14.74
N PHE A 271 4.19 13.00 -15.55
CA PHE A 271 5.60 13.20 -15.93
C PHE A 271 5.78 14.45 -16.83
N TYR A 272 4.86 14.71 -17.74
CA TYR A 272 4.89 15.96 -18.50
C TYR A 272 4.80 17.18 -17.57
N LEU A 273 3.82 17.19 -16.66
CA LEU A 273 3.66 18.27 -15.67
C LEU A 273 4.87 18.42 -14.76
N ARG A 274 5.59 17.33 -14.43
CA ARG A 274 6.76 17.35 -13.54
C ARG A 274 7.91 18.22 -14.05
N PHE A 275 8.01 18.39 -15.37
CA PHE A 275 9.03 19.22 -16.01
C PHE A 275 8.56 20.65 -16.31
N GLN A 276 7.31 20.99 -15.98
CA GLN A 276 6.80 22.36 -16.14
C GLN A 276 7.10 23.18 -14.89
N THR A 277 7.49 24.45 -15.07
CA THR A 277 7.81 25.38 -13.96
C THR A 277 6.63 26.26 -13.56
N ASP A 278 5.80 26.67 -14.53
CA ASP A 278 4.74 27.65 -14.34
C ASP A 278 3.36 26.99 -14.14
N LEU A 279 3.30 26.09 -13.14
CA LEU A 279 2.05 25.40 -12.80
C LEU A 279 1.39 26.02 -11.57
N PRO A 280 0.05 26.07 -11.54
CA PRO A 280 -0.66 26.39 -10.30
C PRO A 280 -0.30 25.37 -9.21
N GLY A 281 -0.26 25.83 -7.94
CA GLY A 281 0.23 25.02 -6.82
C GLY A 281 -0.37 23.62 -6.74
N TRP A 282 -1.66 23.46 -7.04
CA TRP A 282 -2.37 22.17 -7.02
C TRP A 282 -1.94 21.18 -8.11
N ALA A 283 -1.42 21.67 -9.24
CA ALA A 283 -1.03 20.85 -10.40
C ALA A 283 0.45 20.44 -10.36
N ARG A 284 1.25 20.93 -9.42
CA ARG A 284 2.67 20.57 -9.29
C ARG A 284 2.80 19.06 -9.11
N ALA A 285 3.59 18.42 -9.97
CA ALA A 285 3.82 16.98 -9.93
C ALA A 285 5.22 16.60 -9.37
N THR A 286 5.97 17.58 -8.84
CA THR A 286 7.28 17.36 -8.21
C THR A 286 7.14 16.60 -6.89
N GLY A 287 8.16 15.81 -6.53
CA GLY A 287 8.13 15.00 -5.32
C GLY A 287 8.05 15.84 -4.05
N HIS A 288 7.35 15.31 -3.05
CA HIS A 288 7.22 15.89 -1.71
C HIS A 288 6.39 17.20 -1.62
N THR A 289 5.58 17.49 -2.62
CA THR A 289 4.62 18.63 -2.58
C THR A 289 3.32 18.27 -1.87
N GLY A 290 2.89 17.02 -1.97
CA GLY A 290 1.66 16.52 -1.34
C GLY A 290 0.37 17.03 -1.96
N VAL A 291 0.42 17.55 -3.19
CA VAL A 291 -0.73 18.10 -3.91
C VAL A 291 -1.26 17.15 -4.98
N LEU A 292 -2.41 17.47 -5.57
CA LEU A 292 -3.11 16.63 -6.54
C LEU A 292 -2.19 16.09 -7.65
N GLY A 293 -1.38 16.96 -8.25
CA GLY A 293 -0.49 16.56 -9.36
C GLY A 293 0.50 15.47 -8.95
N GLU A 294 1.16 15.62 -7.79
CA GLU A 294 2.08 14.60 -7.26
C GLU A 294 1.33 13.34 -6.82
N ILE A 295 0.20 13.48 -6.11
CA ILE A 295 -0.58 12.33 -5.62
C ILE A 295 -1.04 11.47 -6.78
N VAL A 296 -1.61 12.06 -7.83
CA VAL A 296 -2.08 11.32 -9.02
C VAL A 296 -0.93 10.64 -9.74
N LEU A 297 0.19 11.34 -9.98
CA LEU A 297 1.37 10.75 -10.61
C LEU A 297 1.90 9.58 -9.78
N SER A 298 2.05 9.76 -8.48
CA SER A 298 2.61 8.75 -7.58
C SER A 298 1.74 7.50 -7.50
N ILE A 299 0.42 7.64 -7.41
CA ILE A 299 -0.53 6.52 -7.42
C ILE A 299 -0.52 5.82 -8.78
N ALA A 300 -0.47 6.57 -9.88
CA ALA A 300 -0.43 6.02 -11.23
C ALA A 300 0.84 5.17 -11.44
N VAL A 301 2.00 5.69 -11.09
CA VAL A 301 3.27 4.93 -11.18
C VAL A 301 3.25 3.72 -10.26
N ALA A 302 2.76 3.86 -9.03
CA ALA A 302 2.65 2.75 -8.10
C ALA A 302 1.71 1.65 -8.63
N ALA A 303 0.59 2.01 -9.27
CA ALA A 303 -0.33 1.06 -9.89
C ALA A 303 0.33 0.29 -11.03
N ILE A 304 1.08 0.96 -11.90
CA ILE A 304 1.82 0.35 -13.01
C ILE A 304 2.88 -0.61 -12.46
N VAL A 305 3.72 -0.14 -11.54
CA VAL A 305 4.80 -0.96 -10.95
C VAL A 305 4.21 -2.16 -10.21
N LEU A 306 3.14 -1.99 -9.46
CA LEU A 306 2.45 -3.08 -8.77
C LEU A 306 1.92 -4.12 -9.77
N HIS A 307 1.22 -3.69 -10.83
CA HIS A 307 0.68 -4.61 -11.84
C HIS A 307 1.80 -5.39 -12.54
N LEU A 308 2.83 -4.70 -13.01
CA LEU A 308 3.98 -5.35 -13.66
C LEU A 308 4.70 -6.32 -12.71
N SER A 309 4.88 -5.92 -11.45
CA SER A 309 5.48 -6.78 -10.42
C SER A 309 4.63 -8.03 -10.16
N LEU A 310 3.30 -7.92 -10.17
CA LEU A 310 2.40 -9.07 -10.04
C LEU A 310 2.51 -10.02 -11.24
N ILE A 311 2.62 -9.51 -12.46
CA ILE A 311 2.84 -10.32 -13.68
C ILE A 311 4.17 -11.06 -13.60
N VAL A 312 5.25 -10.33 -13.32
CA VAL A 312 6.60 -10.89 -13.19
C VAL A 312 6.66 -11.90 -12.04
N GLY A 313 6.02 -11.59 -10.91
CA GLY A 313 5.98 -12.44 -9.72
C GLY A 313 5.40 -13.83 -9.95
N ARG A 314 4.58 -14.02 -10.99
CA ARG A 314 4.05 -15.33 -11.37
C ARG A 314 5.09 -16.21 -12.08
N ARG A 315 6.16 -15.60 -12.63
CA ARG A 315 7.19 -16.29 -13.43
C ARG A 315 8.50 -16.48 -12.68
N VAL A 316 8.73 -15.71 -11.60
CA VAL A 316 9.98 -15.77 -10.84
C VAL A 316 9.88 -16.75 -9.67
N ARG A 317 11.05 -17.28 -9.26
CA ARG A 317 11.16 -18.15 -8.08
C ARG A 317 11.31 -17.32 -6.80
N ALA A 318 10.85 -17.87 -5.68
CA ALA A 318 10.98 -17.23 -4.36
C ALA A 318 12.45 -17.00 -3.93
N ALA A 319 13.40 -17.71 -4.54
CA ALA A 319 14.84 -17.55 -4.33
C ALA A 319 15.46 -16.39 -5.13
N ASN A 320 14.68 -15.65 -5.95
CA ASN A 320 15.16 -14.48 -6.67
C ASN A 320 15.65 -13.41 -5.65
N PRO A 321 16.84 -12.80 -5.85
CA PRO A 321 17.40 -11.80 -4.92
C PRO A 321 16.48 -10.62 -4.67
N LEU A 322 15.77 -10.12 -5.68
CA LEU A 322 14.83 -9.00 -5.55
C LEU A 322 13.60 -9.39 -4.71
N VAL A 323 13.07 -10.60 -4.89
CA VAL A 323 12.00 -11.15 -4.04
C VAL A 323 12.49 -11.32 -2.60
N ALA A 324 13.71 -11.79 -2.42
CA ALA A 324 14.32 -11.93 -1.10
C ALA A 324 14.43 -10.57 -0.42
N LEU A 325 14.96 -9.56 -1.11
CA LEU A 325 15.10 -8.18 -0.62
C LEU A 325 13.75 -7.60 -0.18
N GLY A 326 12.74 -7.63 -1.04
CA GLY A 326 11.42 -7.09 -0.72
C GLY A 326 10.69 -7.86 0.38
N SER A 327 11.04 -9.14 0.59
CA SER A 327 10.51 -9.94 1.70
C SER A 327 11.05 -9.52 3.08
N MET A 328 12.15 -8.77 3.10
CA MET A 328 12.89 -8.29 4.28
C MET A 328 12.96 -6.76 4.27
N ALA A 329 11.94 -6.12 3.73
CA ALA A 329 11.92 -4.68 3.43
C ALA A 329 12.23 -3.80 4.65
N LEU A 330 11.66 -4.12 5.82
CA LEU A 330 11.90 -3.38 7.06
C LEU A 330 13.34 -3.58 7.56
N THR A 331 13.83 -4.81 7.53
CA THR A 331 15.22 -5.12 7.92
C THR A 331 16.21 -4.39 7.03
N VAL A 332 16.03 -4.46 5.70
CA VAL A 332 16.91 -3.78 4.74
C VAL A 332 16.82 -2.26 4.91
N TYR A 333 15.62 -1.72 5.17
CA TYR A 333 15.43 -0.30 5.42
C TYR A 333 16.23 0.17 6.66
N ILE A 334 16.14 -0.57 7.76
CA ILE A 334 16.90 -0.26 8.98
C ILE A 334 18.40 -0.32 8.70
N LEU A 335 18.85 -1.40 8.06
CA LEU A 335 20.27 -1.58 7.76
C LEU A 335 20.80 -0.49 6.83
N HIS A 336 20.06 -0.05 5.82
CA HIS A 336 20.55 0.99 4.91
C HIS A 336 20.67 2.36 5.61
N VAL A 337 19.73 2.71 6.50
CA VAL A 337 19.81 3.93 7.30
C VAL A 337 21.04 3.89 8.23
N LEU A 338 21.23 2.78 8.95
CA LEU A 338 22.37 2.63 9.87
C LEU A 338 23.71 2.59 9.13
N SER A 339 23.78 1.88 7.99
CA SER A 339 25.00 1.81 7.19
C SER A 339 25.33 3.15 6.53
N ALA A 340 24.32 3.90 6.11
CA ALA A 340 24.51 5.23 5.56
C ALA A 340 25.04 6.20 6.61
N LEU A 341 24.54 6.17 7.85
CA LEU A 341 25.08 6.98 8.95
C LEU A 341 26.57 6.68 9.18
N TRP A 342 26.92 5.38 9.29
CA TRP A 342 28.33 5.00 9.47
C TRP A 342 29.21 5.50 8.32
N TRP A 343 28.68 5.40 7.10
CA TRP A 343 29.40 5.79 5.91
C TRP A 343 29.57 7.31 5.77
N GLN A 344 28.53 8.10 6.08
CA GLN A 344 28.58 9.57 6.06
C GLN A 344 29.69 10.14 6.93
N THR A 345 30.05 9.44 8.00
CA THR A 345 31.14 9.86 8.87
C THR A 345 32.55 9.56 8.32
N HIS A 346 32.67 8.70 7.29
CA HIS A 346 33.97 8.20 6.81
C HIS A 346 34.26 8.50 5.33
N VAL A 347 33.22 8.64 4.50
CA VAL A 347 33.35 8.78 3.04
C VAL A 347 32.27 9.70 2.48
N SER A 348 32.59 10.47 1.41
CA SER A 348 31.57 11.17 0.63
C SER A 348 30.65 10.15 -0.07
N LEU A 349 29.34 10.19 0.25
CA LEU A 349 28.37 9.17 -0.19
C LEU A 349 27.91 9.29 -1.63
N HIS A 350 27.91 10.48 -2.19
CA HIS A 350 27.29 10.75 -3.49
C HIS A 350 28.13 10.20 -4.65
N SER A 351 28.02 8.89 -4.87
CA SER A 351 28.68 8.20 -5.98
C SER A 351 27.84 7.03 -6.46
N ASP A 352 27.62 6.93 -7.76
CA ASP A 352 26.90 5.82 -8.38
C ASP A 352 27.58 4.47 -8.15
N MET A 353 28.92 4.46 -8.03
CA MET A 353 29.68 3.24 -7.70
C MET A 353 29.32 2.74 -6.30
N TRP A 354 29.26 3.63 -5.31
CA TRP A 354 28.87 3.26 -3.96
C TRP A 354 27.40 2.85 -3.87
N ALA A 355 26.49 3.55 -4.55
CA ALA A 355 25.09 3.15 -4.63
C ALA A 355 24.95 1.74 -5.22
N ALA A 356 25.67 1.44 -6.30
CA ALA A 356 25.69 0.10 -6.91
C ALA A 356 26.27 -0.96 -5.96
N ALA A 357 27.36 -0.65 -5.24
CA ALA A 357 27.96 -1.55 -4.25
C ALA A 357 27.00 -1.86 -3.09
N PHE A 358 26.30 -0.84 -2.54
CA PHE A 358 25.26 -1.04 -1.52
C PHE A 358 24.09 -1.85 -2.03
N ILE A 359 23.58 -1.56 -3.22
CA ILE A 359 22.50 -2.32 -3.85
C ILE A 359 22.92 -3.80 -4.00
N ALA A 360 24.12 -4.06 -4.53
CA ALA A 360 24.64 -5.41 -4.67
C ALA A 360 24.81 -6.11 -3.33
N ALA A 361 25.32 -5.43 -2.31
CA ALA A 361 25.52 -5.97 -0.96
C ALA A 361 24.16 -6.34 -0.31
N PHE A 362 23.14 -5.47 -0.41
CA PHE A 362 21.82 -5.77 0.15
C PHE A 362 21.09 -6.88 -0.60
N LEU A 363 21.24 -6.98 -1.92
CA LEU A 363 20.71 -8.08 -2.71
C LEU A 363 21.38 -9.40 -2.33
N ALA A 364 22.72 -9.41 -2.21
CA ALA A 364 23.49 -10.56 -1.76
C ALA A 364 23.13 -10.99 -0.34
N PHE A 365 23.03 -10.04 0.59
CA PHE A 365 22.60 -10.26 1.97
C PHE A 365 21.22 -10.93 2.02
N ALA A 366 20.22 -10.35 1.34
CA ALA A 366 18.87 -10.86 1.35
C ALA A 366 18.79 -12.26 0.71
N TRP A 367 19.54 -12.49 -0.37
CA TRP A 367 19.62 -13.78 -1.02
C TRP A 367 20.29 -14.83 -0.13
N ALA A 368 21.42 -14.52 0.50
CA ALA A 368 22.12 -15.40 1.44
C ALA A 368 21.22 -15.73 2.63
N TRP A 369 20.54 -14.74 3.22
CA TRP A 369 19.56 -14.97 4.29
C TRP A 369 18.49 -15.96 3.90
N LYS A 370 17.94 -15.86 2.69
CA LYS A 370 16.95 -16.81 2.17
C LYS A 370 17.51 -18.22 1.96
N LYS A 371 18.75 -18.33 1.51
CA LYS A 371 19.44 -19.62 1.36
C LYS A 371 19.64 -20.30 2.73
N LEU A 372 20.11 -19.56 3.73
CA LEU A 372 20.27 -20.04 5.09
C LEU A 372 18.91 -20.43 5.73
N ALA A 373 17.87 -19.67 5.45
CA ALA A 373 16.52 -19.98 5.92
C ALA A 373 15.91 -21.24 5.28
N ALA A 374 16.40 -21.69 4.14
CA ALA A 374 15.99 -22.93 3.50
C ALA A 374 16.82 -24.17 3.94
N GLY A 375 17.96 -23.94 4.61
CA GLY A 375 18.91 -24.97 5.07
C GLY A 375 18.66 -25.47 6.50
N PRO A 376 19.63 -26.17 7.08
CA PRO A 376 19.55 -26.72 8.45
C PRO A 376 19.37 -25.65 9.54
N ALA A 377 19.80 -24.41 9.28
CA ALA A 377 19.60 -23.25 10.16
C ALA A 377 18.19 -22.65 10.09
N ARG A 378 17.23 -23.33 9.47
CA ARG A 378 15.84 -22.87 9.24
C ARG A 378 15.17 -22.31 10.50
N LYS A 379 15.43 -22.87 11.68
CA LYS A 379 14.85 -22.38 12.95
C LYS A 379 15.32 -20.98 13.31
N LEU A 380 16.56 -20.62 12.99
CA LEU A 380 17.14 -19.31 13.26
C LEU A 380 16.73 -18.25 12.20
N PHE A 381 16.65 -18.63 10.94
CA PHE A 381 16.49 -17.72 9.80
C PHE A 381 15.06 -17.66 9.23
N ALA A 382 14.12 -18.45 9.75
CA ALA A 382 12.72 -18.61 9.31
C ALA A 382 12.16 -17.53 8.33
N GLY A 383 12.49 -17.62 7.07
CA GLY A 383 11.78 -17.05 5.92
C GLY A 383 11.58 -15.53 5.80
N GLN A 384 11.60 -14.79 6.90
CA GLN A 384 11.47 -13.32 6.96
C GLN A 384 12.70 -12.70 7.62
N GLY A 385 12.93 -11.41 7.38
CA GLY A 385 14.01 -10.70 8.07
C GLY A 385 13.80 -10.60 9.58
N PRO A 386 14.87 -10.31 10.35
CA PRO A 386 14.79 -10.23 11.80
C PRO A 386 13.82 -9.14 12.30
N ALA A 387 13.79 -7.97 11.68
CA ALA A 387 12.89 -6.89 12.06
C ALA A 387 11.42 -7.24 11.80
N GLU A 388 11.12 -7.86 10.65
CA GLU A 388 9.77 -8.34 10.32
C GLU A 388 9.29 -9.40 11.33
N ARG A 389 10.18 -10.28 11.76
CA ARG A 389 9.87 -11.31 12.76
C ARG A 389 9.58 -10.68 14.11
N CYS A 390 10.41 -9.74 14.55
CA CYS A 390 10.21 -9.00 15.80
C CYS A 390 8.84 -8.31 15.81
N VAL A 391 8.53 -7.53 14.80
CA VAL A 391 7.22 -6.88 14.66
C VAL A 391 6.08 -7.89 14.65
N ALA A 392 6.21 -9.00 13.92
CA ALA A 392 5.17 -10.02 13.86
C ALA A 392 4.96 -10.73 15.21
N GLN A 393 6.02 -10.92 16.01
CA GLN A 393 5.93 -11.51 17.35
C GLN A 393 5.25 -10.56 18.32
N VAL A 394 5.67 -9.30 18.37
CA VAL A 394 5.08 -8.28 19.25
C VAL A 394 3.60 -8.07 18.93
N VAL A 395 3.24 -7.96 17.64
CA VAL A 395 1.84 -7.84 17.21
C VAL A 395 1.00 -9.04 17.69
N ARG A 396 1.52 -10.27 17.61
CA ARG A 396 0.82 -11.48 18.13
C ARG A 396 0.61 -11.43 19.64
N LEU A 397 1.61 -10.98 20.39
CA LEU A 397 1.52 -10.83 21.85
C LEU A 397 0.46 -9.78 22.22
N ILE A 398 0.47 -8.61 21.56
CA ILE A 398 -0.53 -7.55 21.79
C ILE A 398 -1.94 -8.04 21.46
N ALA A 399 -2.09 -8.83 20.40
CA ALA A 399 -3.39 -9.37 19.97
C ALA A 399 -3.89 -10.56 20.80
N GLY A 400 -3.18 -10.95 21.86
CA GLY A 400 -3.61 -12.01 22.78
C GLY A 400 -3.52 -13.43 22.19
N GLU A 401 -2.82 -13.65 21.08
CA GLU A 401 -2.59 -14.98 20.49
C GLU A 401 -1.53 -15.76 21.31
N ARG A 402 -1.84 -16.06 22.57
CA ARG A 402 -1.03 -16.94 23.41
C ARG A 402 -1.30 -18.38 23.00
N GLY A 403 -0.38 -18.99 22.23
CA GLY A 403 -0.37 -20.43 22.12
C GLY A 403 -0.37 -21.12 20.75
N ALA A 404 -0.23 -20.46 19.64
CA ALA A 404 0.15 -21.13 18.40
C ALA A 404 1.67 -21.36 18.41
N ARG A 405 2.09 -22.53 18.91
CA ARG A 405 3.49 -22.98 18.81
C ARG A 405 3.98 -22.91 17.38
N ALA A 406 5.15 -22.31 17.20
CA ALA A 406 5.89 -22.17 15.95
C ALA A 406 6.20 -23.53 15.29
#